data_65340f9c607ac6cea8c1075ca0bd479c
#
_entry.id   65340f9c607ac6cea8c1075ca0bd479c
#
_cell.length_a   1.000
_cell.length_b   1.000
_cell.length_c   1.000
_cell.angle_alpha   90.00
_cell.angle_beta   90.00
_cell.angle_gamma   90.00
#
_symmetry.space_group_name_H-M   'P 1'
#
loop_
_entity.id
_entity.type
_entity.pdbx_description
1 polymer ?
#
loop_
_entity_poly.entity_id
_entity_poly.type
_entity_poly.pdbx_seq_one_letter_code
_entity_poly.pdbx_strand_id
1 'polypeptide(L)'
;LGSDLNIRCFRAEDLDRVMTINLECLPENYSSYFYIDLHRRFPKTFLVAEVEGEIQGYIMCRIERGFSKLHTFRPMKLCHVVSIAVREPYRRRGIGTALMLEAMRNGRKEYGTGECYLEVRVTNEPAIRLYEKLGFVKVGKRRSYYLDGEDAWIMAIAINGVK
;
A
#
# COMPACT_ATOMS: atom_id res chain seq x y z
N LEU A 1 18.08 -6.53 -3.35
CA LEU A 1 17.72 -6.40 -1.95
C LEU A 1 18.84 -6.95 -1.09
N GLY A 2 19.25 -6.19 -0.10
CA GLY A 2 20.27 -6.66 0.84
C GLY A 2 19.71 -7.76 1.74
N SER A 3 20.62 -8.59 2.27
CA SER A 3 20.28 -9.64 3.23
C SER A 3 19.66 -9.09 4.52
N ASP A 4 19.74 -7.78 4.73
CA ASP A 4 19.29 -7.10 5.94
C ASP A 4 17.80 -6.71 5.91
N LEU A 5 17.12 -6.85 4.77
CA LEU A 5 15.72 -6.47 4.63
C LEU A 5 14.82 -7.60 5.13
N ASN A 6 13.90 -7.26 6.03
CA ASN A 6 12.90 -8.18 6.53
C ASN A 6 11.53 -7.51 6.45
N ILE A 7 10.60 -8.16 5.73
CA ILE A 7 9.20 -7.73 5.65
C ILE A 7 8.41 -8.59 6.63
N ARG A 8 7.71 -7.95 7.56
CA ARG A 8 6.87 -8.66 8.53
C ARG A 8 5.57 -7.91 8.82
N CYS A 9 4.64 -8.57 9.47
CA CYS A 9 3.40 -7.91 9.88
C CYS A 9 3.68 -6.86 10.95
N PHE A 10 2.91 -5.78 10.88
CA PHE A 10 2.90 -4.72 11.89
C PHE A 10 2.46 -5.29 13.24
N ARG A 11 3.04 -4.79 14.32
CA ARG A 11 2.67 -5.07 15.70
C ARG A 11 2.31 -3.78 16.42
N ALA A 12 1.55 -3.88 17.49
CA ALA A 12 1.10 -2.69 18.23
C ALA A 12 2.27 -1.80 18.69
N GLU A 13 3.41 -2.41 19.06
CA GLU A 13 4.61 -1.69 19.49
C GLU A 13 5.30 -0.92 18.36
N ASP A 14 4.93 -1.17 17.10
CA ASP A 14 5.46 -0.45 15.95
C ASP A 14 4.74 0.86 15.66
N LEU A 15 3.64 1.13 16.36
CA LEU A 15 2.73 2.23 16.04
C LEU A 15 3.43 3.58 15.95
N ASP A 16 4.19 3.94 16.98
CA ASP A 16 4.85 5.25 17.01
C ASP A 16 5.83 5.41 15.85
N ARG A 17 6.58 4.35 15.54
CA ARG A 17 7.54 4.39 14.45
C ARG A 17 6.85 4.55 13.09
N VAL A 18 5.78 3.79 12.86
CA VAL A 18 5.03 3.87 11.60
C VAL A 18 4.38 5.24 11.44
N MET A 19 3.77 5.77 12.51
CA MET A 19 3.18 7.11 12.48
C MET A 19 4.23 8.19 12.19
N THR A 20 5.43 8.06 12.77
CA THR A 20 6.54 8.97 12.50
C THR A 20 6.95 8.94 11.04
N ILE A 21 7.06 7.75 10.44
CA ILE A 21 7.39 7.60 9.03
C ILE A 21 6.30 8.23 8.15
N ASN A 22 5.03 8.01 8.50
CA ASN A 22 3.92 8.63 7.78
C ASN A 22 4.00 10.15 7.80
N LEU A 23 4.23 10.74 8.97
CA LEU A 23 4.39 12.20 9.11
C LEU A 23 5.57 12.74 8.32
N GLU A 24 6.68 11.99 8.32
CA GLU A 24 7.90 12.39 7.62
C GLU A 24 7.72 12.34 6.10
N CYS A 25 7.00 11.34 5.58
CA CYS A 25 6.99 11.00 4.16
C CYS A 25 5.76 11.50 3.40
N LEU A 26 4.62 11.65 4.06
CA LEU A 26 3.35 11.88 3.38
C LEU A 26 2.56 13.02 4.02
N PRO A 27 1.83 13.82 3.21
CA PRO A 27 0.92 14.82 3.75
C PRO A 27 -0.38 14.23 4.30
N GLU A 28 -0.76 13.01 3.86
CA GLU A 28 -1.96 12.32 4.35
C GLU A 28 -1.63 11.57 5.64
N ASN A 29 -2.11 12.10 6.75
CA ASN A 29 -1.83 11.56 8.07
C ASN A 29 -3.12 11.08 8.73
N TYR A 30 -3.01 10.08 9.62
CA TYR A 30 -4.16 9.42 10.23
C TYR A 30 -4.02 9.42 11.75
N SER A 31 -5.15 9.27 12.45
CA SER A 31 -5.14 9.11 13.91
C SER A 31 -4.57 7.74 14.29
N SER A 32 -4.06 7.61 15.51
CA SER A 32 -3.55 6.32 16.01
C SER A 32 -4.63 5.23 15.95
N TYR A 33 -5.89 5.59 16.21
CA TYR A 33 -7.00 4.66 16.15
C TYR A 33 -7.14 4.03 14.76
N PHE A 34 -6.93 4.81 13.70
CA PHE A 34 -7.05 4.31 12.33
C PHE A 34 -6.03 3.19 12.05
N TYR A 35 -4.78 3.39 12.48
CA TYR A 35 -3.74 2.35 12.33
C TYR A 35 -4.09 1.09 13.11
N ILE A 36 -4.53 1.25 14.34
CA ILE A 36 -4.88 0.13 15.20
C ILE A 36 -6.09 -0.62 14.65
N ASP A 37 -7.08 0.10 14.12
CA ASP A 37 -8.26 -0.52 13.51
C ASP A 37 -7.88 -1.37 12.30
N LEU A 38 -7.03 -0.87 11.40
CA LEU A 38 -6.58 -1.65 10.24
C LEU A 38 -5.74 -2.85 10.67
N HIS A 39 -4.91 -2.69 11.69
CA HIS A 39 -4.15 -3.81 12.24
C HIS A 39 -5.06 -4.90 12.81
N ARG A 40 -6.09 -4.50 13.53
CA ARG A 40 -7.03 -5.44 14.14
C ARG A 40 -7.85 -6.18 13.09
N ARG A 41 -8.32 -5.47 12.07
CA ARG A 41 -9.19 -6.03 11.05
C ARG A 41 -8.43 -6.81 9.97
N PHE A 42 -7.27 -6.33 9.57
CA PHE A 42 -6.52 -6.88 8.43
C PHE A 42 -5.03 -7.01 8.75
N PRO A 43 -4.66 -7.81 9.76
CA PRO A 43 -3.26 -7.88 10.23
C PRO A 43 -2.27 -8.38 9.16
N LYS A 44 -2.73 -9.19 8.20
CA LYS A 44 -1.83 -9.78 7.20
C LYS A 44 -1.46 -8.82 6.07
N THR A 45 -2.19 -7.72 5.93
CA THR A 45 -1.91 -6.71 4.90
C THR A 45 -1.51 -5.37 5.50
N PHE A 46 -1.08 -5.37 6.75
CA PHE A 46 -0.40 -4.25 7.37
C PHE A 46 1.02 -4.71 7.70
N LEU A 47 1.99 -4.27 6.88
CA LEU A 47 3.35 -4.79 6.92
C LEU A 47 4.35 -3.68 7.16
N VAL A 48 5.47 -4.05 7.77
CA VAL A 48 6.61 -3.14 7.96
C VAL A 48 7.85 -3.73 7.31
N ALA A 49 8.72 -2.86 6.87
CA ALA A 49 10.02 -3.22 6.29
C ALA A 49 11.11 -2.83 7.25
N GLU A 50 11.79 -3.83 7.81
CA GLU A 50 12.96 -3.63 8.66
C GLU A 50 14.22 -3.70 7.83
N VAL A 51 15.12 -2.75 8.03
CA VAL A 51 16.46 -2.78 7.48
C VAL A 51 17.42 -2.74 8.66
N GLU A 52 18.23 -3.77 8.80
CA GLU A 52 19.13 -3.93 9.93
C GLU A 52 18.40 -3.79 11.29
N GLY A 53 17.21 -4.38 11.37
CA GLY A 53 16.42 -4.42 12.60
C GLY A 53 15.59 -3.18 12.89
N GLU A 54 15.64 -2.15 12.04
CA GLU A 54 14.85 -0.92 12.24
C GLU A 54 13.85 -0.72 11.12
N ILE A 55 12.64 -0.30 11.47
CA ILE A 55 11.59 -0.06 10.48
C ILE A 55 11.91 1.20 9.67
N GLN A 56 11.96 1.04 8.34
CA GLN A 56 12.24 2.11 7.40
C GLN A 56 11.12 2.32 6.39
N GLY A 57 10.09 1.50 6.44
CA GLY A 57 8.93 1.63 5.55
C GLY A 57 7.77 0.78 6.03
N TYR A 58 6.59 1.03 5.46
CA TYR A 58 5.39 0.29 5.80
C TYR A 58 4.41 0.32 4.64
N ILE A 59 3.43 -0.59 4.70
CA ILE A 59 2.23 -0.57 3.86
C ILE A 59 1.05 -0.94 4.73
N MET A 60 -0.08 -0.24 4.58
CA MET A 60 -1.32 -0.65 5.22
C MET A 60 -2.44 -0.65 4.20
N CYS A 61 -3.20 -1.74 4.20
CA CYS A 61 -4.27 -1.99 3.26
C CYS A 61 -5.58 -2.24 3.99
N ARG A 62 -6.68 -1.95 3.29
CA ARG A 62 -8.03 -2.28 3.73
C ARG A 62 -8.62 -3.28 2.74
N ILE A 63 -9.27 -4.32 3.25
CA ILE A 63 -9.95 -5.29 2.39
C ILE A 63 -11.40 -4.86 2.25
N GLU A 64 -11.86 -4.74 1.02
CA GLU A 64 -13.19 -4.23 0.69
C GLU A 64 -13.95 -5.22 -0.17
N ARG A 65 -15.26 -5.31 0.04
CA ARG A 65 -16.14 -5.99 -0.90
C ARG A 65 -16.65 -4.94 -1.89
N GLY A 66 -16.56 -5.24 -3.19
CA GLY A 66 -16.99 -4.29 -4.20
C GLY A 66 -16.92 -4.89 -5.58
N PHE A 67 -16.77 -4.02 -6.56
CA PHE A 67 -16.70 -4.45 -7.95
C PHE A 67 -15.27 -4.26 -8.48
N SER A 68 -14.89 -5.15 -9.39
CA SER A 68 -13.60 -5.07 -10.10
C SER A 68 -13.36 -3.66 -10.64
N LYS A 69 -12.13 -3.20 -10.52
CA LYS A 69 -11.67 -1.96 -11.16
C LYS A 69 -11.27 -2.18 -12.60
N LEU A 70 -10.98 -3.44 -12.97
CA LEU A 70 -10.50 -3.82 -14.30
C LEU A 70 -11.61 -4.37 -15.20
N HIS A 71 -12.67 -4.96 -14.62
CA HIS A 71 -13.77 -5.60 -15.36
C HIS A 71 -15.12 -5.12 -14.82
N THR A 72 -15.95 -4.58 -15.70
CA THR A 72 -17.26 -4.02 -15.36
C THR A 72 -18.16 -5.06 -14.69
N PHE A 73 -18.81 -4.65 -13.59
CA PHE A 73 -19.83 -5.43 -12.87
C PHE A 73 -19.42 -6.78 -12.32
N ARG A 74 -18.12 -7.04 -12.17
CA ARG A 74 -17.66 -8.27 -11.54
C ARG A 74 -17.48 -8.04 -10.03
N PRO A 75 -18.30 -8.67 -9.17
CA PRO A 75 -18.11 -8.55 -7.71
C PRO A 75 -16.85 -9.29 -7.26
N MET A 76 -16.13 -8.72 -6.30
CA MET A 76 -14.95 -9.38 -5.75
C MET A 76 -14.50 -8.69 -4.46
N LYS A 77 -13.56 -9.31 -3.77
CA LYS A 77 -12.82 -8.64 -2.69
C LYS A 77 -11.63 -7.91 -3.27
N LEU A 78 -11.41 -6.70 -2.78
CA LEU A 78 -10.36 -5.81 -3.25
C LEU A 78 -9.38 -5.52 -2.11
N CYS A 79 -8.10 -5.48 -2.45
CA CYS A 79 -7.06 -5.00 -1.55
C CYS A 79 -6.81 -3.53 -1.87
N HIS A 80 -7.26 -2.64 -1.00
CA HIS A 80 -7.08 -1.20 -1.17
C HIS A 80 -5.85 -0.75 -0.39
N VAL A 81 -4.81 -0.32 -1.09
CA VAL A 81 -3.64 0.26 -0.43
C VAL A 81 -4.02 1.63 0.08
N VAL A 82 -4.14 1.77 1.39
CA VAL A 82 -4.50 3.03 2.04
C VAL A 82 -3.29 3.94 2.15
N SER A 83 -2.13 3.37 2.50
CA SER A 83 -0.90 4.14 2.66
C SER A 83 0.31 3.24 2.49
N ILE A 84 1.32 3.76 1.80
CA ILE A 84 2.62 3.10 1.66
C ILE A 84 3.69 4.19 1.69
N ALA A 85 4.74 3.98 2.45
CA ALA A 85 5.85 4.91 2.52
C ALA A 85 7.16 4.19 2.83
N VAL A 86 8.23 4.68 2.22
CA VAL A 86 9.60 4.27 2.51
C VAL A 86 10.38 5.55 2.76
N ARG A 87 11.14 5.60 3.85
CA ARG A 87 11.95 6.77 4.19
C ARG A 87 12.95 7.06 3.08
N GLU A 88 13.16 8.35 2.81
CA GLU A 88 13.97 8.80 1.67
C GLU A 88 15.33 8.12 1.55
N PRO A 89 16.13 7.98 2.64
CA PRO A 89 17.46 7.34 2.51
C PRO A 89 17.40 5.88 2.08
N TYR A 90 16.24 5.25 2.17
CA TYR A 90 16.05 3.82 1.87
C TYR A 90 15.28 3.59 0.57
N ARG A 91 14.95 4.64 -0.16
CA ARG A 91 14.26 4.54 -1.46
C ARG A 91 15.20 4.03 -2.54
N ARG A 92 14.61 3.55 -3.65
CA ARG A 92 15.32 3.00 -4.81
C ARG A 92 16.13 1.74 -4.47
N ARG A 93 15.71 1.00 -3.46
CA ARG A 93 16.32 -0.26 -3.05
C ARG A 93 15.36 -1.43 -3.18
N GLY A 94 14.19 -1.22 -3.80
CA GLY A 94 13.18 -2.25 -3.99
C GLY A 94 12.30 -2.53 -2.77
N ILE A 95 12.38 -1.71 -1.73
CA ILE A 95 11.60 -1.91 -0.49
C ILE A 95 10.11 -1.71 -0.76
N GLY A 96 9.74 -0.65 -1.48
CA GLY A 96 8.35 -0.40 -1.84
C GLY A 96 7.76 -1.54 -2.66
N THR A 97 8.53 -2.04 -3.61
CA THR A 97 8.15 -3.22 -4.41
C THR A 97 7.92 -4.44 -3.52
N ALA A 98 8.84 -4.71 -2.60
CA ALA A 98 8.75 -5.85 -1.69
C ALA A 98 7.50 -5.76 -0.80
N LEU A 99 7.22 -4.57 -0.26
CA LEU A 99 6.02 -4.33 0.55
C LEU A 99 4.75 -4.58 -0.26
N MET A 100 4.67 -4.05 -1.48
CA MET A 100 3.51 -4.23 -2.35
C MET A 100 3.29 -5.70 -2.71
N LEU A 101 4.34 -6.39 -3.12
CA LEU A 101 4.22 -7.80 -3.51
C LEU A 101 3.79 -8.68 -2.35
N GLU A 102 4.34 -8.46 -1.17
CA GLU A 102 3.98 -9.24 0.01
C GLU A 102 2.53 -8.95 0.45
N ALA A 103 2.12 -7.68 0.43
CA ALA A 103 0.75 -7.30 0.78
C ALA A 103 -0.25 -7.93 -0.20
N MET A 104 0.04 -7.94 -1.50
CA MET A 104 -0.84 -8.55 -2.50
C MET A 104 -0.93 -10.06 -2.33
N ARG A 105 0.20 -10.73 -2.08
CA ARG A 105 0.21 -12.19 -1.79
C ARG A 105 -0.63 -12.51 -0.57
N ASN A 106 -0.41 -11.78 0.52
CA ASN A 106 -1.15 -11.99 1.77
C ASN A 106 -2.63 -11.68 1.61
N GLY A 107 -2.96 -10.62 0.88
CA GLY A 107 -4.35 -10.25 0.59
C GLY A 107 -5.09 -11.39 -0.11
N ARG A 108 -4.47 -11.99 -1.11
CA ARG A 108 -5.06 -13.12 -1.82
C ARG A 108 -5.15 -14.36 -0.93
N LYS A 109 -4.04 -14.73 -0.30
CA LYS A 109 -3.94 -15.96 0.49
C LYS A 109 -4.85 -15.92 1.72
N GLU A 110 -4.87 -14.82 2.45
CA GLU A 110 -5.55 -14.73 3.73
C GLU A 110 -6.99 -14.22 3.61
N TYR A 111 -7.28 -13.40 2.59
CA TYR A 111 -8.57 -12.72 2.48
C TYR A 111 -9.30 -12.97 1.17
N GLY A 112 -8.66 -13.61 0.21
CA GLY A 112 -9.29 -13.94 -1.07
C GLY A 112 -9.46 -12.77 -2.02
N THR A 113 -8.60 -11.75 -1.94
CA THR A 113 -8.69 -10.60 -2.84
C THR A 113 -8.33 -10.98 -4.28
N GLY A 114 -9.06 -10.42 -5.24
CA GLY A 114 -8.82 -10.66 -6.66
C GLY A 114 -8.07 -9.54 -7.35
N GLU A 115 -8.11 -8.34 -6.79
CA GLU A 115 -7.42 -7.17 -7.33
C GLU A 115 -6.87 -6.32 -6.18
N CYS A 116 -5.85 -5.53 -6.52
CA CYS A 116 -5.31 -4.49 -5.65
C CYS A 116 -5.48 -3.15 -6.36
N TYR A 117 -5.86 -2.12 -5.62
CA TYR A 117 -5.96 -0.77 -6.19
C TYR A 117 -5.51 0.28 -5.20
N LEU A 118 -5.20 1.44 -5.73
CA LEU A 118 -4.73 2.58 -4.95
C LEU A 118 -5.06 3.90 -5.66
N GLU A 119 -4.99 4.98 -4.89
CA GLU A 119 -5.00 6.34 -5.43
C GLU A 119 -3.58 6.90 -5.34
N VAL A 120 -3.18 7.65 -6.36
CA VAL A 120 -1.87 8.30 -6.40
C VAL A 120 -2.02 9.68 -7.02
N ARG A 121 -1.33 10.68 -6.45
CA ARG A 121 -1.34 12.05 -6.99
C ARG A 121 -0.91 12.02 -8.45
N VAL A 122 -1.62 12.78 -9.30
CA VAL A 122 -1.32 12.81 -10.75
C VAL A 122 0.09 13.31 -11.04
N THR A 123 0.68 14.09 -10.12
CA THR A 123 2.05 14.62 -10.27
C THR A 123 3.11 13.72 -9.65
N ASN A 124 2.73 12.64 -8.98
CA ASN A 124 3.72 11.77 -8.30
C ASN A 124 4.30 10.75 -9.30
N GLU A 125 5.15 11.26 -10.20
CA GLU A 125 5.76 10.45 -11.26
C GLU A 125 6.56 9.25 -10.74
N PRO A 126 7.40 9.38 -9.70
CA PRO A 126 8.15 8.22 -9.22
C PRO A 126 7.25 7.08 -8.73
N ALA A 127 6.17 7.41 -8.03
CA ALA A 127 5.22 6.39 -7.54
C ALA A 127 4.46 5.75 -8.70
N ILE A 128 3.97 6.57 -9.64
CA ILE A 128 3.27 6.06 -10.82
C ILE A 128 4.15 5.06 -11.58
N ARG A 129 5.42 5.40 -11.81
CA ARG A 129 6.36 4.51 -12.49
C ARG A 129 6.58 3.22 -11.73
N LEU A 130 6.67 3.29 -10.40
CA LEU A 130 6.81 2.09 -9.57
C LEU A 130 5.62 1.16 -9.76
N TYR A 131 4.41 1.71 -9.69
CA TYR A 131 3.19 0.90 -9.83
C TYR A 131 3.05 0.35 -11.25
N GLU A 132 3.37 1.12 -12.26
CA GLU A 132 3.35 0.65 -13.65
C GLU A 132 4.34 -0.50 -13.86
N LYS A 133 5.52 -0.43 -13.28
CA LYS A 133 6.50 -1.53 -13.32
C LYS A 133 5.98 -2.80 -12.69
N LEU A 134 5.17 -2.68 -11.64
CA LEU A 134 4.54 -3.84 -11.01
C LEU A 134 3.38 -4.42 -11.82
N GLY A 135 2.90 -3.68 -12.82
CA GLY A 135 1.79 -4.11 -13.67
C GLY A 135 0.48 -3.39 -13.42
N PHE A 136 0.46 -2.40 -12.51
CA PHE A 136 -0.74 -1.58 -12.30
C PHE A 136 -1.03 -0.75 -13.54
N VAL A 137 -2.31 -0.55 -13.82
CA VAL A 137 -2.78 0.32 -14.91
C VAL A 137 -3.70 1.39 -14.34
N LYS A 138 -3.74 2.54 -15.00
CA LYS A 138 -4.67 3.61 -14.65
C LYS A 138 -6.07 3.18 -15.09
N VAL A 139 -7.02 3.18 -14.17
CA VAL A 139 -8.40 2.77 -14.45
C VAL A 139 -9.40 3.91 -14.28
N GLY A 140 -8.98 5.02 -13.68
CA GLY A 140 -9.85 6.17 -13.50
C GLY A 140 -9.10 7.33 -12.87
N LYS A 141 -9.82 8.44 -12.72
CA LYS A 141 -9.30 9.65 -12.09
C LYS A 141 -10.33 10.15 -11.10
N ARG A 142 -9.88 10.53 -9.90
CA ARG A 142 -10.70 11.23 -8.91
C ARG A 142 -10.27 12.69 -8.87
N ARG A 143 -11.17 13.58 -9.29
CA ARG A 143 -10.89 15.02 -9.29
C ARG A 143 -10.91 15.56 -7.87
N SER A 144 -9.96 16.46 -7.57
CA SER A 144 -9.85 17.13 -6.28
C SER A 144 -9.90 16.15 -5.11
N TYR A 145 -9.21 15.03 -5.25
CA TYR A 145 -9.23 13.96 -4.27
C TYR A 145 -8.51 14.34 -2.97
N TYR A 146 -7.37 15.03 -3.09
CA TYR A 146 -6.55 15.42 -1.95
C TYR A 146 -7.01 16.77 -1.38
N LEU A 147 -6.68 17.03 -0.11
CA LEU A 147 -7.10 18.25 0.58
C LEU A 147 -6.62 19.52 -0.10
N ASP A 148 -5.48 19.48 -0.77
CA ASP A 148 -4.93 20.62 -1.53
C ASP A 148 -5.57 20.79 -2.90
N GLY A 149 -6.54 19.95 -3.26
CA GLY A 149 -7.25 20.02 -4.52
C GLY A 149 -6.62 19.21 -5.65
N GLU A 150 -5.50 18.56 -5.42
CA GLU A 150 -4.87 17.75 -6.47
C GLU A 150 -5.70 16.52 -6.81
N ASP A 151 -5.74 16.17 -8.10
CA ASP A 151 -6.40 14.97 -8.59
C ASP A 151 -5.59 13.72 -8.27
N ALA A 152 -6.27 12.58 -8.23
CA ALA A 152 -5.63 11.27 -8.11
C ALA A 152 -5.92 10.40 -9.31
N TRP A 153 -4.91 9.65 -9.76
CA TRP A 153 -5.16 8.47 -10.57
C TRP A 153 -5.61 7.33 -9.68
N ILE A 154 -6.59 6.56 -10.13
CA ILE A 154 -6.89 5.25 -9.56
C ILE A 154 -6.11 4.25 -10.40
N MET A 155 -5.28 3.44 -9.77
CA MET A 155 -4.50 2.41 -10.44
C MET A 155 -4.84 1.04 -9.85
N ALA A 156 -4.88 0.02 -10.69
CA ALA A 156 -5.29 -1.32 -10.26
C ALA A 156 -4.50 -2.41 -10.98
N ILE A 157 -4.42 -3.57 -10.34
CA ILE A 157 -3.79 -4.76 -10.87
C ILE A 157 -4.58 -6.00 -10.43
N ALA A 158 -4.69 -6.98 -11.31
CA ALA A 158 -5.21 -8.30 -10.92
C ALA A 158 -4.15 -9.02 -10.09
N ILE A 159 -4.56 -9.62 -8.98
CA ILE A 159 -3.62 -10.33 -8.09
C ILE A 159 -3.32 -11.73 -8.60
N ASN A 160 -4.15 -12.27 -9.48
CA ASN A 160 -3.92 -13.58 -10.09
C ASN A 160 -2.53 -13.65 -10.71
N GLY A 161 -1.70 -14.57 -10.27
CA GLY A 161 -0.38 -14.76 -10.83
C GLY A 161 0.71 -13.84 -10.26
N VAL A 162 0.40 -13.03 -9.25
CA VAL A 162 1.43 -12.32 -8.48
C VAL A 162 2.19 -13.36 -7.68
N LYS A 163 3.46 -13.51 -7.94
CA LYS A 163 4.33 -14.50 -7.31
C LYS A 163 5.17 -13.92 -6.18
#